data_a8d3d5f7858354819617852b93eb63dc
#
_entry.id   a8d3d5f7858354819617852b93eb63dc
#
_cell.length_a   1.000
_cell.length_b   1.000
_cell.length_c   1.000
_cell.angle_alpha   90.00
_cell.angle_beta   90.00
_cell.angle_gamma   90.00
#
_symmetry.space_group_name_H-M   'P 1'
#
loop_
_entity.id
_entity.type
_entity.pdbx_description
1 polymer ?
#
loop_
_entity_poly.entity_id
_entity_poly.type
_entity_poly.pdbx_seq_one_letter_code
_entity_poly.pdbx_strand_id
1 'polypeptide(L)'
;VFICLSFLNLNSNNTAKAVPFTKVILDAGHGGHDFGGTFGLTYEKHLALDVVRRVEIYLKSQGISTKLTRSRDNFISLPRRARIANAESGAIFVSIHFNHARSRKAAGIETFYHTKNKNSLKLAHMIQSAALYKTRANNRGVKKGNFLVLSKNNRPAVLLECAFLTNSSDRFRALDPEYRQRIAEAVAMGIIKFRQSN
;
A
#
# COMPACT_ATOMS: atom_id res chain seq x y z
N VAL A 1 60.53 4.48 -15.26
CA VAL A 1 59.28 4.99 -15.84
C VAL A 1 58.18 4.64 -14.85
N PHE A 2 57.73 5.63 -14.04
CA PHE A 2 56.62 5.48 -13.12
C PHE A 2 55.35 5.87 -13.86
N ILE A 3 54.42 4.93 -14.04
CA ILE A 3 53.08 5.20 -14.56
C ILE A 3 52.20 5.55 -13.37
N CYS A 4 51.82 6.83 -13.29
CA CYS A 4 50.88 7.33 -12.29
C CYS A 4 49.47 7.04 -12.78
N LEU A 5 48.80 6.04 -12.22
CA LEU A 5 47.38 5.78 -12.45
C LEU A 5 46.54 6.75 -11.61
N SER A 6 46.03 7.81 -12.26
CA SER A 6 45.07 8.71 -11.66
C SER A 6 43.70 8.00 -11.56
N PHE A 7 43.31 7.63 -10.34
CA PHE A 7 41.95 7.21 -10.02
C PHE A 7 41.01 8.43 -10.13
N LEU A 8 40.21 8.47 -11.18
CA LEU A 8 39.08 9.38 -11.29
C LEU A 8 38.03 8.99 -10.23
N ASN A 9 37.96 9.77 -9.15
CA ASN A 9 36.88 9.72 -8.18
C ASN A 9 35.61 10.26 -8.85
N LEU A 10 34.78 9.35 -9.37
CA LEU A 10 33.39 9.66 -9.75
C LEU A 10 32.52 9.69 -8.47
N ASN A 11 32.68 10.74 -7.67
CA ASN A 11 31.70 11.08 -6.64
C ASN A 11 30.48 11.72 -7.29
N SER A 12 29.58 10.92 -7.84
CA SER A 12 28.22 11.36 -8.13
C SER A 12 27.40 11.36 -6.84
N ASN A 13 27.59 12.40 -6.02
CA ASN A 13 26.68 12.70 -4.90
C ASN A 13 25.36 13.23 -5.45
N ASN A 14 24.58 12.36 -6.06
CA ASN A 14 23.18 12.62 -6.34
C ASN A 14 22.38 12.18 -5.11
N THR A 15 22.52 12.91 -3.98
CA THR A 15 21.72 12.72 -2.78
C THR A 15 20.30 13.23 -3.04
N ALA A 16 19.51 12.40 -3.70
CA ALA A 16 18.08 12.61 -3.74
C ALA A 16 17.55 12.70 -2.29
N LYS A 17 16.96 13.85 -1.90
CA LYS A 17 16.45 14.10 -0.54
C LYS A 17 15.41 13.04 -0.13
N ALA A 18 15.70 12.23 0.88
CA ALA A 18 14.78 11.25 1.43
C ALA A 18 13.45 11.92 1.84
N VAL A 19 12.28 11.34 1.47
CA VAL A 19 11.02 11.73 2.10
C VAL A 19 11.02 11.08 3.47
N PRO A 20 11.49 11.79 4.51
CA PRO A 20 11.63 11.17 5.81
C PRO A 20 10.23 10.92 6.35
N PHE A 21 9.83 9.66 6.42
CA PHE A 21 8.72 9.27 7.26
C PHE A 21 9.25 8.45 8.43
N THR A 22 8.62 8.62 9.58
CA THR A 22 9.01 7.95 10.83
C THR A 22 8.12 6.77 11.14
N LYS A 23 6.93 6.71 10.53
CA LYS A 23 5.91 5.70 10.82
C LYS A 23 5.03 5.40 9.61
N VAL A 24 4.57 4.16 9.50
CA VAL A 24 3.57 3.73 8.51
C VAL A 24 2.25 3.45 9.22
N ILE A 25 1.20 4.16 8.83
CA ILE A 25 -0.16 3.86 9.26
C ILE A 25 -0.74 2.86 8.25
N LEU A 26 -0.95 1.64 8.71
CA LEU A 26 -1.54 0.57 7.92
C LEU A 26 -3.04 0.49 8.21
N ASP A 27 -3.84 0.65 7.17
CA ASP A 27 -5.28 0.63 7.27
C ASP A 27 -5.85 -0.61 6.59
N ALA A 28 -6.45 -1.50 7.38
CA ALA A 28 -7.23 -2.60 6.85
C ALA A 28 -8.64 -2.10 6.55
N GLY A 29 -9.02 -2.06 5.28
CA GLY A 29 -10.36 -1.63 4.87
C GLY A 29 -11.47 -2.36 5.61
N HIS A 30 -12.62 -1.69 5.78
CA HIS A 30 -13.81 -2.26 6.41
C HIS A 30 -13.60 -2.76 7.85
N GLY A 31 -14.46 -3.69 8.33
CA GLY A 31 -14.35 -4.32 9.65
C GLY A 31 -15.65 -4.28 10.45
N GLY A 32 -15.85 -5.25 11.34
CA GLY A 32 -17.08 -5.42 12.13
C GLY A 32 -18.30 -5.65 11.22
N HIS A 33 -19.31 -4.82 11.35
CA HIS A 33 -20.54 -4.86 10.53
C HIS A 33 -20.34 -4.42 9.06
N ASP A 34 -19.26 -3.71 8.75
CA ASP A 34 -18.88 -3.37 7.39
C ASP A 34 -18.05 -4.51 6.79
N PHE A 35 -18.68 -5.34 5.95
CA PHE A 35 -18.03 -6.49 5.31
C PHE A 35 -17.15 -6.11 4.13
N GLY A 36 -17.36 -4.91 3.53
CA GLY A 36 -16.77 -4.54 2.25
C GLY A 36 -17.34 -5.33 1.09
N GLY A 37 -16.55 -5.53 0.03
CA GLY A 37 -16.90 -6.41 -1.07
C GLY A 37 -17.12 -7.84 -0.58
N THR A 38 -18.21 -8.48 -1.06
CA THR A 38 -18.57 -9.84 -0.66
C THR A 38 -18.77 -10.74 -1.86
N PHE A 39 -18.37 -12.01 -1.74
CA PHE A 39 -18.73 -13.07 -2.68
C PHE A 39 -18.87 -14.40 -1.94
N GLY A 40 -20.09 -14.89 -1.77
CA GLY A 40 -20.38 -16.02 -0.88
C GLY A 40 -19.90 -15.72 0.54
N LEU A 41 -19.11 -16.61 1.11
CA LEU A 41 -18.50 -16.45 2.44
C LEU A 41 -17.17 -15.68 2.44
N THR A 42 -16.77 -15.13 1.29
CA THR A 42 -15.57 -14.31 1.20
C THR A 42 -15.90 -12.85 1.50
N TYR A 43 -15.29 -12.30 2.54
CA TYR A 43 -15.46 -10.91 2.97
C TYR A 43 -14.15 -10.14 2.83
N GLU A 44 -14.20 -9.00 2.17
CA GLU A 44 -13.05 -8.12 1.96
C GLU A 44 -12.33 -7.79 3.27
N LYS A 45 -13.09 -7.48 4.32
CA LYS A 45 -12.55 -7.10 5.64
C LYS A 45 -11.54 -8.10 6.21
N HIS A 46 -11.72 -9.40 5.97
CA HIS A 46 -10.82 -10.45 6.47
C HIS A 46 -9.53 -10.49 5.65
N LEU A 47 -9.63 -10.40 4.33
CA LEU A 47 -8.48 -10.40 3.42
C LEU A 47 -7.61 -9.15 3.63
N ALA A 48 -8.25 -7.99 3.76
CA ALA A 48 -7.55 -6.73 4.04
C ALA A 48 -6.78 -6.79 5.38
N LEU A 49 -7.40 -7.34 6.43
CA LEU A 49 -6.76 -7.49 7.74
C LEU A 49 -5.58 -8.46 7.69
N ASP A 50 -5.71 -9.59 6.97
CA ASP A 50 -4.62 -10.56 6.82
C ASP A 50 -3.41 -9.92 6.11
N VAL A 51 -3.64 -9.22 5.00
CA VAL A 51 -2.56 -8.52 4.27
C VAL A 51 -1.89 -7.47 5.16
N VAL A 52 -2.67 -6.63 5.85
CA VAL A 52 -2.12 -5.57 6.72
C VAL A 52 -1.24 -6.14 7.83
N ARG A 53 -1.63 -7.24 8.45
CA ARG A 53 -0.82 -7.92 9.49
C ARG A 53 0.51 -8.44 8.92
N ARG A 54 0.49 -9.01 7.71
CA ARG A 54 1.70 -9.47 7.03
C ARG A 54 2.63 -8.30 6.66
N VAL A 55 2.07 -7.18 6.17
CA VAL A 55 2.84 -5.94 5.92
C VAL A 55 3.47 -5.43 7.20
N GLU A 56 2.73 -5.41 8.30
CA GLU A 56 3.23 -4.97 9.61
C GLU A 56 4.44 -5.80 10.06
N ILE A 57 4.33 -7.14 9.99
CA ILE A 57 5.41 -8.06 10.37
C ILE A 57 6.66 -7.76 9.52
N TYR A 58 6.48 -7.65 8.21
CA TYR A 58 7.61 -7.39 7.30
C TYR A 58 8.27 -6.02 7.57
N LEU A 59 7.50 -4.95 7.73
CA LEU A 59 8.05 -3.62 7.98
C LEU A 59 8.77 -3.56 9.35
N LYS A 60 8.22 -4.20 10.38
CA LYS A 60 8.86 -4.28 11.70
C LYS A 60 10.20 -5.02 11.63
N SER A 61 10.31 -6.11 10.84
CA SER A 61 11.59 -6.81 10.65
C SER A 61 12.64 -5.95 9.94
N GLN A 62 12.21 -4.91 9.21
CA GLN A 62 13.09 -3.91 8.57
C GLN A 62 13.32 -2.66 9.44
N GLY A 63 12.96 -2.69 10.72
CA GLY A 63 13.11 -1.57 11.64
C GLY A 63 12.19 -0.37 11.33
N ILE A 64 11.10 -0.58 10.60
CA ILE A 64 10.13 0.47 10.26
C ILE A 64 8.96 0.43 11.24
N SER A 65 8.75 1.55 11.96
CA SER A 65 7.63 1.69 12.88
C SER A 65 6.30 1.68 12.15
N THR A 66 5.33 0.94 12.71
CA THR A 66 3.99 0.80 12.15
C THR A 66 2.92 1.08 13.20
N LYS A 67 1.72 1.49 12.75
CA LYS A 67 0.52 1.56 13.56
C LYS A 67 -0.67 1.13 12.70
N LEU A 68 -1.47 0.20 13.20
CA LEU A 68 -2.66 -0.27 12.52
C LEU A 68 -3.87 0.58 12.90
N THR A 69 -4.77 0.87 11.95
CA THR A 69 -6.07 1.48 12.27
C THR A 69 -6.94 0.50 13.06
N ARG A 70 -6.87 -0.80 12.72
CA ARG A 70 -7.48 -1.90 13.46
C ARG A 70 -6.57 -3.14 13.41
N SER A 71 -6.51 -3.86 14.52
CA SER A 71 -5.77 -5.12 14.65
C SER A 71 -6.67 -6.36 14.75
N ARG A 72 -8.00 -6.15 14.77
CA ARG A 72 -9.01 -7.21 14.85
C ARG A 72 -10.21 -6.87 13.96
N ASP A 73 -11.22 -7.75 13.91
CA ASP A 73 -12.44 -7.51 13.14
C ASP A 73 -13.39 -6.57 13.89
N ASN A 74 -13.08 -5.28 13.89
CA ASN A 74 -13.89 -4.21 14.45
C ASN A 74 -14.08 -3.08 13.43
N PHE A 75 -15.21 -2.40 13.50
CA PHE A 75 -15.52 -1.27 12.65
C PHE A 75 -14.75 0.00 13.07
N ILE A 76 -14.15 0.67 12.08
CA ILE A 76 -13.54 2.00 12.24
C ILE A 76 -14.09 2.90 11.14
N SER A 77 -14.74 3.99 11.52
CA SER A 77 -15.33 4.94 10.55
C SER A 77 -14.25 5.62 9.69
N LEU A 78 -14.58 5.93 8.44
CA LEU A 78 -13.65 6.57 7.51
C LEU A 78 -13.00 7.84 8.06
N PRO A 79 -13.73 8.78 8.73
CA PRO A 79 -13.11 9.94 9.35
C PRO A 79 -12.11 9.58 10.45
N ARG A 80 -12.39 8.52 11.23
CA ARG A 80 -11.50 8.07 12.29
C ARG A 80 -10.20 7.49 11.75
N ARG A 81 -10.24 6.76 10.62
CA ARG A 81 -9.03 6.25 9.93
C ARG A 81 -8.10 7.40 9.52
N ALA A 82 -8.65 8.44 8.87
CA ALA A 82 -7.87 9.63 8.52
C ALA A 82 -7.33 10.39 9.74
N ARG A 83 -8.11 10.50 10.83
CA ARG A 83 -7.63 11.13 12.08
C ARG A 83 -6.47 10.36 12.72
N ILE A 84 -6.50 9.03 12.72
CA ILE A 84 -5.38 8.20 13.22
C ILE A 84 -4.10 8.53 12.48
N ALA A 85 -4.15 8.64 11.14
CA ALA A 85 -2.99 8.99 10.34
C ALA A 85 -2.52 10.43 10.60
N ASN A 86 -3.46 11.39 10.66
CA ASN A 86 -3.14 12.80 10.86
C ASN A 86 -2.55 13.11 12.24
N ALA A 87 -2.86 12.30 13.25
CA ALA A 87 -2.31 12.43 14.61
C ALA A 87 -0.81 12.06 14.68
N GLU A 88 -0.28 11.33 13.70
CA GLU A 88 1.13 10.90 13.69
C GLU A 88 1.96 11.85 12.80
N SER A 89 2.84 12.62 13.40
CA SER A 89 3.77 13.47 12.66
C SER A 89 4.75 12.59 11.84
N GLY A 90 5.06 13.02 10.62
CA GLY A 90 5.99 12.28 9.76
C GLY A 90 5.50 10.89 9.31
N ALA A 91 4.19 10.59 9.43
CA ALA A 91 3.67 9.31 8.96
C ALA A 91 3.33 9.32 7.46
N ILE A 92 3.27 8.10 6.88
CA ILE A 92 2.56 7.81 5.63
C ILE A 92 1.36 6.92 5.93
N PHE A 93 0.36 6.92 5.05
CA PHE A 93 -0.87 6.13 5.19
C PHE A 93 -1.03 5.19 4.00
N VAL A 94 -1.24 3.90 4.29
CA VAL A 94 -1.48 2.87 3.27
C VAL A 94 -2.70 2.06 3.66
N SER A 95 -3.77 2.21 2.86
CA SER A 95 -5.02 1.46 3.01
C SER A 95 -5.05 0.28 2.06
N ILE A 96 -5.47 -0.88 2.56
CA ILE A 96 -5.52 -2.15 1.82
C ILE A 96 -6.96 -2.58 1.65
N HIS A 97 -7.34 -2.84 0.40
CA HIS A 97 -8.67 -3.20 -0.03
C HIS A 97 -8.67 -4.34 -1.06
N PHE A 98 -9.85 -4.92 -1.30
CA PHE A 98 -10.13 -5.86 -2.37
C PHE A 98 -11.41 -5.42 -3.09
N ASN A 99 -11.27 -5.05 -4.34
CA ASN A 99 -12.29 -4.36 -5.12
C ASN A 99 -13.53 -5.24 -5.40
N HIS A 100 -14.65 -4.57 -5.63
CA HIS A 100 -15.90 -5.19 -6.05
C HIS A 100 -16.51 -4.35 -7.19
N ALA A 101 -16.77 -4.96 -8.34
CA ALA A 101 -17.33 -4.29 -9.50
C ALA A 101 -18.58 -5.02 -10.02
N ARG A 102 -19.50 -4.28 -10.67
CA ARG A 102 -20.65 -4.90 -11.36
C ARG A 102 -20.18 -5.88 -12.45
N SER A 103 -19.14 -5.51 -13.21
CA SER A 103 -18.59 -6.36 -14.25
C SER A 103 -17.67 -7.42 -13.67
N ARG A 104 -18.00 -8.68 -13.86
CA ARG A 104 -17.13 -9.82 -13.51
C ARG A 104 -15.86 -9.91 -14.37
N LYS A 105 -15.77 -9.10 -15.46
CA LYS A 105 -14.56 -9.01 -16.30
C LYS A 105 -13.52 -8.08 -15.71
N ALA A 106 -13.90 -7.20 -14.77
CA ALA A 106 -12.94 -6.33 -14.08
C ALA A 106 -11.96 -7.17 -13.23
N ALA A 107 -10.66 -7.04 -13.49
CA ALA A 107 -9.61 -7.81 -12.82
C ALA A 107 -8.31 -7.01 -12.75
N GLY A 108 -7.48 -7.28 -11.76
CA GLY A 108 -6.14 -6.72 -11.61
C GLY A 108 -5.97 -5.82 -10.39
N ILE A 109 -4.84 -5.15 -10.33
CA ILE A 109 -4.42 -4.29 -9.22
C ILE A 109 -4.47 -2.82 -9.64
N GLU A 110 -4.99 -1.96 -8.78
CA GLU A 110 -4.97 -0.51 -8.95
C GLU A 110 -4.67 0.19 -7.63
N THR A 111 -3.92 1.30 -7.71
CA THR A 111 -3.58 2.10 -6.53
C THR A 111 -4.16 3.51 -6.67
N PHE A 112 -4.94 3.92 -5.68
CA PHE A 112 -5.53 5.24 -5.64
C PHE A 112 -4.74 6.20 -4.76
N TYR A 113 -4.70 7.48 -5.20
CA TYR A 113 -4.13 8.58 -4.44
C TYR A 113 -5.01 9.83 -4.54
N HIS A 114 -4.84 10.77 -3.62
CA HIS A 114 -5.45 12.09 -3.70
C HIS A 114 -4.38 13.17 -3.84
N THR A 115 -4.69 14.22 -4.62
CA THR A 115 -3.72 15.28 -4.97
C THR A 115 -3.37 16.23 -3.82
N LYS A 116 -4.09 16.15 -2.70
CA LYS A 116 -3.87 16.99 -1.52
C LYS A 116 -2.43 16.94 -1.01
N ASN A 117 -1.78 15.77 -1.08
CA ASN A 117 -0.36 15.63 -0.75
C ASN A 117 0.43 15.20 -1.99
N LYS A 118 1.40 16.03 -2.41
CA LYS A 118 2.19 15.81 -3.62
C LYS A 118 2.99 14.49 -3.64
N ASN A 119 3.35 13.98 -2.46
CA ASN A 119 4.12 12.74 -2.34
C ASN A 119 3.24 11.48 -2.46
N SER A 120 1.91 11.61 -2.42
CA SER A 120 0.99 10.46 -2.55
C SER A 120 1.10 9.79 -3.92
N LEU A 121 1.26 10.54 -4.99
CA LEU A 121 1.43 10.00 -6.35
C LEU A 121 2.70 9.14 -6.44
N LYS A 122 3.81 9.62 -5.89
CA LYS A 122 5.09 8.89 -5.88
C LYS A 122 4.97 7.58 -5.10
N LEU A 123 4.37 7.63 -3.90
CA LEU A 123 4.10 6.45 -3.08
C LEU A 123 3.21 5.44 -3.83
N ALA A 124 2.15 5.92 -4.50
CA ALA A 124 1.25 5.06 -5.27
C ALA A 124 1.97 4.34 -6.41
N HIS A 125 2.82 5.02 -7.17
CA HIS A 125 3.59 4.39 -8.24
C HIS A 125 4.55 3.32 -7.72
N MET A 126 5.20 3.55 -6.58
CA MET A 126 6.13 2.58 -6.01
C MET A 126 5.42 1.32 -5.52
N ILE A 127 4.28 1.47 -4.84
CA ILE A 127 3.47 0.34 -4.40
C ILE A 127 2.88 -0.41 -5.59
N GLN A 128 2.29 0.30 -6.58
CA GLN A 128 1.73 -0.32 -7.78
C GLN A 128 2.77 -1.14 -8.53
N SER A 129 3.95 -0.56 -8.80
CA SER A 129 5.03 -1.26 -9.52
C SER A 129 5.51 -2.49 -8.77
N ALA A 130 5.67 -2.40 -7.46
CA ALA A 130 6.08 -3.52 -6.62
C ALA A 130 5.01 -4.63 -6.60
N ALA A 131 3.72 -4.25 -6.51
CA ALA A 131 2.60 -5.19 -6.53
C ALA A 131 2.55 -5.98 -7.84
N LEU A 132 2.71 -5.31 -8.98
CA LEU A 132 2.74 -5.96 -10.28
C LEU A 132 3.96 -6.88 -10.45
N TYR A 133 5.13 -6.44 -9.99
CA TYR A 133 6.34 -7.24 -10.03
C TYR A 133 6.20 -8.56 -9.28
N LYS A 134 5.66 -8.52 -8.05
CA LYS A 134 5.51 -9.68 -7.17
C LYS A 134 4.36 -10.61 -7.57
N THR A 135 3.27 -10.07 -8.10
CA THR A 135 2.04 -10.86 -8.31
C THR A 135 1.78 -11.25 -9.75
N ARG A 136 2.38 -10.54 -10.71
CA ARG A 136 2.10 -10.68 -12.14
C ARG A 136 0.60 -10.48 -12.48
N ALA A 137 -0.12 -9.72 -11.64
CA ALA A 137 -1.52 -9.41 -11.87
C ALA A 137 -1.69 -8.37 -12.99
N ASN A 138 -2.90 -8.26 -13.54
CA ASN A 138 -3.22 -7.25 -14.53
C ASN A 138 -3.02 -5.84 -13.95
N ASN A 139 -2.33 -4.99 -14.71
CA ASN A 139 -2.08 -3.60 -14.33
C ASN A 139 -3.27 -2.71 -14.68
N ARG A 140 -3.95 -2.18 -13.66
CA ARG A 140 -5.01 -1.18 -13.84
C ARG A 140 -4.51 0.25 -13.58
N GLY A 141 -3.25 0.40 -13.18
CA GLY A 141 -2.56 1.67 -13.03
C GLY A 141 -2.79 2.38 -11.70
N VAL A 142 -2.18 3.55 -11.64
CA VAL A 142 -2.32 4.51 -10.54
C VAL A 142 -3.39 5.54 -10.93
N LYS A 143 -4.33 5.83 -10.02
CA LYS A 143 -5.52 6.64 -10.31
C LYS A 143 -5.75 7.69 -9.23
N LYS A 144 -6.28 8.85 -9.64
CA LYS A 144 -6.85 9.80 -8.68
C LYS A 144 -8.15 9.24 -8.11
N GLY A 145 -8.33 9.34 -6.79
CA GLY A 145 -9.55 8.89 -6.11
C GLY A 145 -9.96 9.87 -5.02
N ASN A 146 -11.26 10.18 -4.93
CA ASN A 146 -11.80 11.05 -3.89
C ASN A 146 -12.34 10.22 -2.70
N PHE A 147 -11.58 9.19 -2.30
CA PHE A 147 -11.90 8.43 -1.10
C PHE A 147 -11.68 9.29 0.14
N LEU A 148 -12.60 9.24 1.10
CA LEU A 148 -12.55 10.08 2.29
C LEU A 148 -11.25 9.88 3.09
N VAL A 149 -10.79 8.63 3.20
CA VAL A 149 -9.52 8.31 3.89
C VAL A 149 -8.29 8.92 3.22
N LEU A 150 -8.37 9.26 1.93
CA LEU A 150 -7.31 9.94 1.19
C LEU A 150 -7.51 11.46 1.20
N SER A 151 -8.72 11.96 0.90
CA SER A 151 -9.01 13.41 0.79
C SER A 151 -8.95 14.13 2.13
N LYS A 152 -9.24 13.46 3.25
CA LYS A 152 -9.13 14.01 4.62
C LYS A 152 -7.78 13.74 5.26
N ASN A 153 -6.86 13.07 4.55
CA ASN A 153 -5.52 12.78 5.04
C ASN A 153 -4.53 13.89 4.65
N ASN A 154 -3.75 14.39 5.61
CA ASN A 154 -2.71 15.40 5.39
C ASN A 154 -1.33 14.76 5.13
N ARG A 155 -1.24 13.44 5.25
CA ARG A 155 -0.02 12.65 5.04
C ARG A 155 0.04 12.14 3.61
N PRO A 156 1.22 11.72 3.08
CA PRO A 156 1.26 10.91 1.87
C PRO A 156 0.38 9.68 2.07
N ALA A 157 -0.67 9.53 1.24
CA ALA A 157 -1.73 8.55 1.47
C ALA A 157 -2.12 7.84 0.18
N VAL A 158 -2.27 6.53 0.25
CA VAL A 158 -2.69 5.67 -0.86
C VAL A 158 -3.69 4.62 -0.41
N LEU A 159 -4.49 4.13 -1.36
CA LEU A 159 -5.39 2.99 -1.21
C LEU A 159 -5.07 1.99 -2.32
N LEU A 160 -4.71 0.79 -1.94
CA LEU A 160 -4.40 -0.31 -2.85
C LEU A 160 -5.59 -1.27 -2.93
N GLU A 161 -6.10 -1.47 -4.14
CA GLU A 161 -7.03 -2.54 -4.49
C GLU A 161 -6.24 -3.74 -4.99
N CYS A 162 -6.20 -4.81 -4.19
CA CYS A 162 -5.31 -5.94 -4.41
C CYS A 162 -5.82 -6.94 -5.45
N ALA A 163 -7.13 -7.00 -5.68
CA ALA A 163 -7.81 -7.90 -6.61
C ALA A 163 -9.30 -7.56 -6.65
N PHE A 164 -10.04 -8.05 -7.66
CA PHE A 164 -11.51 -7.90 -7.74
C PHE A 164 -12.21 -9.17 -7.25
N LEU A 165 -12.93 -9.13 -6.14
CA LEU A 165 -13.64 -10.29 -5.58
C LEU A 165 -14.78 -10.79 -6.48
N THR A 166 -15.31 -9.93 -7.35
CA THR A 166 -16.32 -10.30 -8.34
C THR A 166 -15.76 -11.08 -9.54
N ASN A 167 -14.45 -10.99 -9.80
CA ASN A 167 -13.79 -11.76 -10.83
C ASN A 167 -13.31 -13.11 -10.25
N SER A 168 -13.60 -14.21 -10.93
CA SER A 168 -13.29 -15.56 -10.42
C SER A 168 -11.79 -15.81 -10.26
N SER A 169 -10.98 -15.40 -11.25
CA SER A 169 -9.52 -15.59 -11.20
C SER A 169 -8.88 -14.74 -10.11
N ASP A 170 -9.27 -13.47 -10.00
CA ASP A 170 -8.76 -12.57 -8.96
C ASP A 170 -9.18 -13.03 -7.55
N ARG A 171 -10.43 -13.50 -7.40
CA ARG A 171 -10.92 -14.03 -6.14
C ARG A 171 -10.18 -15.30 -5.73
N PHE A 172 -9.94 -16.21 -6.67
CA PHE A 172 -9.13 -17.41 -6.40
C PHE A 172 -7.74 -17.04 -5.88
N ARG A 173 -7.08 -16.07 -6.52
CA ARG A 173 -5.81 -15.53 -6.05
C ARG A 173 -5.93 -14.88 -4.66
N ALA A 174 -6.94 -14.05 -4.44
CA ALA A 174 -7.14 -13.36 -3.15
C ALA A 174 -7.33 -14.34 -1.98
N LEU A 175 -7.93 -15.50 -2.23
CA LEU A 175 -8.11 -16.58 -1.25
C LEU A 175 -6.82 -17.37 -0.98
N ASP A 176 -5.86 -17.35 -1.91
CA ASP A 176 -4.55 -17.97 -1.73
C ASP A 176 -3.69 -17.18 -0.71
N PRO A 177 -3.27 -17.79 0.41
CA PRO A 177 -2.39 -17.15 1.37
C PRO A 177 -1.05 -16.69 0.77
N GLU A 178 -0.53 -17.41 -0.22
CA GLU A 178 0.73 -17.06 -0.90
C GLU A 178 0.57 -15.80 -1.75
N TYR A 179 -0.58 -15.62 -2.40
CA TYR A 179 -0.85 -14.37 -3.10
C TYR A 179 -0.90 -13.18 -2.13
N ARG A 180 -1.58 -13.32 -0.99
CA ARG A 180 -1.64 -12.28 0.02
C ARG A 180 -0.26 -11.98 0.62
N GLN A 181 0.59 -13.01 0.77
CA GLN A 181 1.99 -12.83 1.18
C GLN A 181 2.76 -12.01 0.14
N ARG A 182 2.65 -12.34 -1.16
CA ARG A 182 3.28 -11.57 -2.24
C ARG A 182 2.79 -10.10 -2.28
N ILE A 183 1.50 -9.86 -2.05
CA ILE A 183 0.97 -8.49 -1.91
C ILE A 183 1.62 -7.77 -0.72
N ALA A 184 1.71 -8.41 0.43
CA ALA A 184 2.28 -7.79 1.63
C ALA A 184 3.76 -7.44 1.44
N GLU A 185 4.54 -8.34 0.87
CA GLU A 185 5.96 -8.08 0.51
C GLU A 185 6.08 -6.93 -0.50
N ALA A 186 5.19 -6.87 -1.49
CA ALA A 186 5.17 -5.82 -2.48
C ALA A 186 4.87 -4.45 -1.88
N VAL A 187 3.87 -4.38 -0.99
CA VAL A 187 3.52 -3.14 -0.28
C VAL A 187 4.72 -2.68 0.55
N ALA A 188 5.33 -3.57 1.33
CA ALA A 188 6.52 -3.25 2.12
C ALA A 188 7.69 -2.79 1.24
N MET A 189 7.96 -3.49 0.12
CA MET A 189 9.00 -3.11 -0.84
C MET A 189 8.75 -1.72 -1.45
N GLY A 190 7.49 -1.41 -1.83
CA GLY A 190 7.12 -0.10 -2.35
C GLY A 190 7.33 1.02 -1.31
N ILE A 191 6.99 0.77 -0.04
CA ILE A 191 7.21 1.68 1.08
C ILE A 191 8.71 1.91 1.32
N ILE A 192 9.53 0.85 1.32
CA ILE A 192 10.98 0.94 1.50
C ILE A 192 11.62 1.74 0.36
N LYS A 193 11.25 1.47 -0.89
CA LYS A 193 11.69 2.24 -2.06
C LYS A 193 11.30 3.72 -1.94
N PHE A 194 10.08 4.01 -1.48
CA PHE A 194 9.63 5.38 -1.24
C PHE A 194 10.49 6.08 -0.17
N ARG A 195 10.88 5.39 0.89
CA ARG A 195 11.79 5.93 1.92
C ARG A 195 13.18 6.25 1.36
N GLN A 196 13.69 5.42 0.45
CA GLN A 196 15.03 5.54 -0.14
C GLN A 196 15.10 6.53 -1.30
N SER A 197 13.97 6.87 -1.90
CA SER A 197 13.91 7.56 -3.21
C SER A 197 13.85 9.07 -3.10
N ASN A 198 14.68 9.67 -2.25
CA ASN A 198 14.82 11.14 -2.23
C ASN A 198 16.16 11.56 -1.66
#